data_57ac26ff35475f9f4c1bf3d57248b684
#
_entry.id   57ac26ff35475f9f4c1bf3d57248b684
#
_cell.length_a   1.000
_cell.length_b   1.000
_cell.length_c   1.000
_cell.angle_alpha   90.00
_cell.angle_beta   90.00
_cell.angle_gamma   90.00
#
_symmetry.space_group_name_H-M   'P 1'
#
loop_
_entity.id
_entity.type
_entity.pdbx_description
1 polymer ?
#
loop_
_entity_poly.entity_id
_entity_poly.type
_entity_poly.pdbx_seq_one_letter_code
_entity_poly.pdbx_strand_id
1 'polypeptide(L)'
;MVAIMGPSGSGKSTLLYSVSGMDLATSGSVLFDCQDIMKLDKNTLAKKRLDEMGFIFQQMYMMKNLTILDNILLPAVESKKSRDSRAEKVSRAEALMRKLSIIEVADHDINEVSGGQLQRACICRSMINHPKLLFADEPTGALNRASSTEVMNELVRLNDEGTTIMMVTHDAKVASRCKRVFYILDGTIKGEYIAPVDESLSDMDRERRLNNWLLDFGW
;
A
#
# COMPACT_ATOMS: atom_id res chain seq x y z
N MET A 1 3.89 0.78 -10.20
CA MET A 1 4.30 0.86 -8.77
C MET A 1 5.54 1.72 -8.62
N VAL A 2 5.64 2.43 -7.47
CA VAL A 2 6.81 3.22 -7.05
C VAL A 2 7.22 2.77 -5.65
N ALA A 3 8.52 2.58 -5.42
CA ALA A 3 9.06 2.32 -4.09
C ALA A 3 9.90 3.49 -3.57
N ILE A 4 9.88 3.69 -2.28
CA ILE A 4 10.74 4.61 -1.53
C ILE A 4 11.62 3.76 -0.63
N MET A 5 12.92 3.82 -0.83
CA MET A 5 13.94 3.10 -0.06
C MET A 5 14.85 4.05 0.71
N GLY A 6 15.57 3.52 1.67
CA GLY A 6 16.55 4.25 2.49
C GLY A 6 16.71 3.62 3.87
N PRO A 7 17.74 3.97 4.65
CA PRO A 7 17.98 3.42 5.97
C PRO A 7 16.86 3.79 6.97
N SER A 8 16.84 3.11 8.11
CA SER A 8 15.92 3.45 9.19
C SER A 8 16.14 4.91 9.63
N GLY A 9 15.04 5.64 9.87
CA GLY A 9 15.09 7.05 10.26
C GLY A 9 15.31 8.05 9.12
N SER A 10 15.47 7.62 7.87
CA SER A 10 15.70 8.54 6.73
C SER A 10 14.49 9.39 6.30
N GLY A 11 13.31 9.18 6.91
CA GLY A 11 12.11 9.97 6.62
C GLY A 11 11.14 9.35 5.61
N LYS A 12 11.28 8.07 5.25
CA LYS A 12 10.44 7.38 4.25
C LYS A 12 8.95 7.39 4.60
N SER A 13 8.59 6.91 5.81
CA SER A 13 7.19 6.90 6.27
C SER A 13 6.66 8.32 6.46
N THR A 14 7.51 9.26 6.92
CA THR A 14 7.15 10.68 7.02
C THR A 14 6.78 11.25 5.64
N LEU A 15 7.58 10.95 4.60
CA LEU A 15 7.23 11.34 3.24
C LEU A 15 5.92 10.71 2.78
N LEU A 16 5.74 9.39 2.99
CA LEU A 16 4.51 8.69 2.61
C LEU A 16 3.28 9.34 3.28
N TYR A 17 3.36 9.64 4.58
CA TYR A 17 2.25 10.24 5.33
C TYR A 17 2.01 11.69 4.94
N SER A 18 3.05 12.45 4.60
CA SER A 18 2.90 13.81 4.10
C SER A 18 2.25 13.85 2.72
N VAL A 19 2.68 13.00 1.77
CA VAL A 19 2.08 12.97 0.43
C VAL A 19 0.68 12.35 0.39
N SER A 20 0.31 11.59 1.40
CA SER A 20 -1.06 11.07 1.58
C SER A 20 -1.98 12.02 2.36
N GLY A 21 -1.44 13.11 2.88
CA GLY A 21 -2.17 14.06 3.73
C GLY A 21 -2.58 13.48 5.08
N MET A 22 -1.93 12.42 5.56
CA MET A 22 -2.08 11.96 6.95
C MET A 22 -1.38 12.90 7.90
N ASP A 23 -0.14 13.29 7.56
CA ASP A 23 0.60 14.35 8.22
C ASP A 23 0.63 15.59 7.34
N LEU A 24 0.51 16.76 7.96
CA LEU A 24 0.59 18.02 7.23
C LEU A 24 2.06 18.39 6.98
N ALA A 25 2.40 18.62 5.71
CA ALA A 25 3.71 19.15 5.36
C ALA A 25 3.86 20.58 5.90
N THR A 26 5.05 20.92 6.41
CA THR A 26 5.34 22.28 6.91
C THR A 26 5.32 23.31 5.78
N SER A 27 5.71 22.92 4.56
CA SER A 27 5.75 23.78 3.38
C SER A 27 5.69 22.94 2.10
N GLY A 28 5.46 23.58 0.97
CA GLY A 28 5.33 22.92 -0.33
C GLY A 28 3.88 22.64 -0.70
N SER A 29 3.68 21.82 -1.72
CA SER A 29 2.37 21.40 -2.22
C SER A 29 2.38 19.94 -2.59
N VAL A 30 1.23 19.28 -2.44
CA VAL A 30 1.00 17.90 -2.88
C VAL A 30 -0.19 17.88 -3.81
N LEU A 31 0.07 17.56 -5.07
CA LEU A 31 -0.98 17.48 -6.09
C LEU A 31 -1.49 16.05 -6.22
N PHE A 32 -2.77 15.85 -5.92
CA PHE A 32 -3.50 14.61 -6.18
C PHE A 32 -4.63 14.92 -7.16
N ASP A 33 -4.62 14.29 -8.33
CA ASP A 33 -5.55 14.61 -9.42
C ASP A 33 -5.61 16.12 -9.73
N CYS A 34 -4.45 16.76 -9.89
CA CYS A 34 -4.32 18.19 -10.15
C CYS A 34 -4.88 19.11 -9.03
N GLN A 35 -5.28 18.57 -7.89
CA GLN A 35 -5.73 19.33 -6.73
C GLN A 35 -4.66 19.32 -5.63
N ASP A 36 -4.30 20.51 -5.15
CA ASP A 36 -3.39 20.63 -4.01
C ASP A 36 -4.11 20.22 -2.71
N ILE A 37 -3.79 19.02 -2.22
CA ILE A 37 -4.45 18.46 -1.03
C ILE A 37 -4.04 19.15 0.27
N MET A 38 -2.92 19.89 0.28
CA MET A 38 -2.49 20.65 1.45
C MET A 38 -3.37 21.89 1.71
N LYS A 39 -4.14 22.34 0.71
CA LYS A 39 -5.07 23.46 0.83
C LYS A 39 -6.48 23.04 1.23
N LEU A 40 -6.74 21.75 1.34
CA LEU A 40 -8.05 21.23 1.73
C LEU A 40 -8.26 21.36 3.24
N ASP A 41 -9.51 21.63 3.63
CA ASP A 41 -9.90 21.50 5.03
C ASP A 41 -9.86 20.04 5.50
N LYS A 42 -9.75 19.84 6.81
CA LYS A 42 -9.57 18.50 7.41
C LYS A 42 -10.66 17.50 7.02
N ASN A 43 -11.90 17.95 6.91
CA ASN A 43 -13.05 17.08 6.60
C ASN A 43 -13.02 16.66 5.12
N THR A 44 -12.74 17.59 4.22
CA THR A 44 -12.61 17.32 2.78
C THR A 44 -11.43 16.39 2.51
N LEU A 45 -10.29 16.62 3.18
CA LEU A 45 -9.10 15.75 3.04
C LEU A 45 -9.39 14.36 3.61
N ALA A 46 -10.08 14.23 4.75
CA ALA A 46 -10.46 12.95 5.32
C ALA A 46 -11.39 12.15 4.38
N LYS A 47 -12.37 12.82 3.76
CA LYS A 47 -13.24 12.19 2.76
C LYS A 47 -12.45 11.75 1.52
N LYS A 48 -11.52 12.59 1.04
CA LYS A 48 -10.69 12.26 -0.11
C LYS A 48 -9.82 11.02 0.16
N ARG A 49 -9.22 10.93 1.37
CA ARG A 49 -8.50 9.72 1.78
C ARG A 49 -9.40 8.50 1.82
N LEU A 50 -10.58 8.61 2.42
CA LEU A 50 -11.54 7.50 2.52
C LEU A 50 -12.02 6.98 1.16
N ASP A 51 -12.25 7.89 0.22
CA ASP A 51 -12.93 7.60 -1.04
C ASP A 51 -11.98 7.32 -2.21
N GLU A 52 -10.74 7.83 -2.16
CA GLU A 52 -9.83 7.83 -3.32
C GLU A 52 -8.43 7.28 -3.03
N MET A 53 -8.09 7.07 -1.74
CA MET A 53 -6.79 6.56 -1.31
C MET A 53 -6.98 5.29 -0.49
N GLY A 54 -6.11 4.29 -0.71
CA GLY A 54 -6.03 3.10 0.11
C GLY A 54 -4.77 3.13 0.97
N PHE A 55 -4.81 2.45 2.12
CA PHE A 55 -3.67 2.43 3.04
C PHE A 55 -3.41 1.02 3.56
N ILE A 56 -2.18 0.57 3.41
CA ILE A 56 -1.60 -0.62 4.04
C ILE A 56 -0.51 -0.13 4.97
N PHE A 57 -0.65 -0.39 6.26
CA PHE A 57 0.31 0.01 7.28
C PHE A 57 1.18 -1.17 7.69
N GLN A 58 2.38 -0.91 8.17
CA GLN A 58 3.27 -1.90 8.76
C GLN A 58 2.58 -2.63 9.93
N GLN A 59 1.90 -1.86 10.80
CA GLN A 59 0.98 -2.42 11.79
C GLN A 59 -0.42 -2.48 11.16
N MET A 60 -1.02 -3.65 11.18
CA MET A 60 -2.24 -3.92 10.40
C MET A 60 -3.48 -3.14 10.84
N TYR A 61 -3.50 -2.60 12.08
CA TYR A 61 -4.57 -1.78 12.67
C TYR A 61 -5.98 -2.32 12.39
N MET A 62 -6.17 -3.62 12.62
CA MET A 62 -7.48 -4.25 12.57
C MET A 62 -8.20 -4.08 13.91
N MET A 63 -9.52 -3.90 13.87
CA MET A 63 -10.36 -3.81 15.05
C MET A 63 -10.57 -5.20 15.65
N LYS A 64 -10.15 -5.39 16.91
CA LYS A 64 -10.11 -6.72 17.57
C LYS A 64 -11.48 -7.34 17.85
N ASN A 65 -12.50 -6.54 17.91
CA ASN A 65 -13.89 -6.94 18.22
C ASN A 65 -14.76 -7.06 16.97
N LEU A 66 -14.16 -7.11 15.79
CA LEU A 66 -14.82 -7.27 14.51
C LEU A 66 -14.23 -8.49 13.78
N THR A 67 -15.06 -9.16 12.99
CA THR A 67 -14.61 -10.21 12.07
C THR A 67 -13.69 -9.64 10.98
N ILE A 68 -13.02 -10.51 10.24
CA ILE A 68 -12.20 -10.10 9.08
C ILE A 68 -13.08 -9.37 8.05
N LEU A 69 -14.26 -9.90 7.75
CA LEU A 69 -15.20 -9.28 6.81
C LEU A 69 -15.66 -7.89 7.29
N ASP A 70 -16.02 -7.75 8.56
CA ASP A 70 -16.46 -6.47 9.10
C ASP A 70 -15.34 -5.41 9.09
N ASN A 71 -14.10 -5.82 9.39
CA ASN A 71 -12.93 -4.94 9.25
C ASN A 71 -12.74 -4.44 7.81
N ILE A 72 -12.94 -5.32 6.82
CA ILE A 72 -12.84 -4.96 5.39
C ILE A 72 -13.97 -3.99 5.00
N LEU A 73 -15.16 -4.17 5.56
CA LEU A 73 -16.34 -3.36 5.25
C LEU A 73 -16.30 -1.94 5.83
N LEU A 74 -15.53 -1.69 6.90
CA LEU A 74 -15.52 -0.40 7.60
C LEU A 74 -15.39 0.81 6.67
N PRO A 75 -14.39 0.89 5.75
CA PRO A 75 -14.27 2.06 4.88
C PRO A 75 -15.46 2.21 3.91
N ALA A 76 -16.05 1.10 3.46
CA ALA A 76 -17.21 1.14 2.57
C ALA A 76 -18.49 1.60 3.28
N VAL A 77 -18.62 1.29 4.56
CA VAL A 77 -19.78 1.74 5.38
C VAL A 77 -19.67 3.23 5.67
N GLU A 78 -18.45 3.72 5.97
CA GLU A 78 -18.20 5.14 6.28
C GLU A 78 -18.26 6.03 5.03
N SER A 79 -17.92 5.50 3.85
CA SER A 79 -17.97 6.25 2.59
C SER A 79 -19.41 6.57 2.21
N LYS A 80 -19.66 7.87 1.93
CA LYS A 80 -20.94 8.37 1.41
C LYS A 80 -20.89 8.60 -0.11
N LYS A 81 -19.77 8.24 -0.77
CA LYS A 81 -19.59 8.42 -2.22
C LYS A 81 -20.50 7.50 -3.02
N SER A 82 -20.64 6.26 -2.58
CA SER A 82 -21.49 5.25 -3.21
C SER A 82 -22.85 5.17 -2.49
N ARG A 83 -23.91 5.00 -3.28
CA ARG A 83 -25.27 4.69 -2.77
C ARG A 83 -25.51 3.18 -2.63
N ASP A 84 -24.44 2.39 -2.67
CA ASP A 84 -24.52 0.93 -2.57
C ASP A 84 -25.24 0.50 -1.30
N SER A 85 -26.13 -0.46 -1.46
CA SER A 85 -26.76 -1.16 -0.34
C SER A 85 -25.72 -1.93 0.47
N ARG A 86 -26.07 -2.32 1.69
CA ARG A 86 -25.19 -3.17 2.51
C ARG A 86 -24.85 -4.49 1.77
N ALA A 87 -25.82 -5.11 1.09
CA ALA A 87 -25.61 -6.35 0.34
C ALA A 87 -24.59 -6.19 -0.78
N GLU A 88 -24.62 -5.07 -1.52
CA GLU A 88 -23.62 -4.79 -2.57
C GLU A 88 -22.21 -4.57 -1.99
N LYS A 89 -22.11 -3.88 -0.85
CA LYS A 89 -20.82 -3.71 -0.14
C LYS A 89 -20.25 -5.04 0.33
N VAL A 90 -21.09 -5.90 0.90
CA VAL A 90 -20.69 -7.26 1.32
C VAL A 90 -20.24 -8.09 0.12
N SER A 91 -21.03 -8.12 -0.95
CA SER A 91 -20.67 -8.84 -2.19
C SER A 91 -19.32 -8.39 -2.75
N ARG A 92 -19.04 -7.07 -2.71
CA ARG A 92 -17.75 -6.51 -3.14
C ARG A 92 -16.60 -6.93 -2.21
N ALA A 93 -16.81 -6.91 -0.89
CA ALA A 93 -15.81 -7.37 0.07
C ALA A 93 -15.49 -8.86 -0.12
N GLU A 94 -16.50 -9.70 -0.27
CA GLU A 94 -16.31 -11.13 -0.55
C GLU A 94 -15.60 -11.38 -1.89
N ALA A 95 -15.91 -10.60 -2.92
CA ALA A 95 -15.22 -10.70 -4.21
C ALA A 95 -13.72 -10.39 -4.07
N LEU A 96 -13.35 -9.34 -3.31
CA LEU A 96 -11.96 -9.04 -2.98
C LEU A 96 -11.31 -10.17 -2.15
N MET A 97 -12.03 -10.72 -1.17
CA MET A 97 -11.52 -11.81 -0.34
C MET A 97 -11.29 -13.09 -1.17
N ARG A 98 -12.18 -13.43 -2.10
CA ARG A 98 -11.98 -14.56 -3.04
C ARG A 98 -10.76 -14.30 -3.93
N LYS A 99 -10.63 -13.09 -4.45
CA LYS A 99 -9.51 -12.68 -5.30
C LYS A 99 -8.16 -12.82 -4.58
N LEU A 100 -8.12 -12.50 -3.28
CA LEU A 100 -6.92 -12.62 -2.44
C LEU A 100 -6.85 -13.96 -1.66
N SER A 101 -7.69 -14.95 -1.98
CA SER A 101 -7.68 -16.30 -1.40
C SER A 101 -7.74 -16.28 0.13
N ILE A 102 -8.71 -15.53 0.68
CA ILE A 102 -8.98 -15.43 2.13
C ILE A 102 -10.48 -15.45 2.46
N ILE A 103 -11.33 -15.88 1.53
CA ILE A 103 -12.79 -15.92 1.78
C ILE A 103 -13.16 -16.86 2.93
N GLU A 104 -12.38 -17.90 3.15
CA GLU A 104 -12.59 -18.90 4.20
C GLU A 104 -12.48 -18.35 5.61
N VAL A 105 -11.81 -17.19 5.78
CA VAL A 105 -11.65 -16.54 7.09
C VAL A 105 -12.56 -15.32 7.29
N ALA A 106 -13.61 -15.17 6.48
CA ALA A 106 -14.50 -14.01 6.54
C ALA A 106 -15.09 -13.75 7.93
N ASP A 107 -15.55 -14.81 8.58
CA ASP A 107 -16.22 -14.76 9.88
C ASP A 107 -15.27 -15.00 11.08
N HIS A 108 -13.95 -15.12 10.82
CA HIS A 108 -12.97 -15.33 11.88
C HIS A 108 -12.58 -14.02 12.56
N ASP A 109 -12.16 -14.14 13.82
CA ASP A 109 -11.49 -13.06 14.55
C ASP A 109 -10.06 -12.87 14.06
N ILE A 110 -9.50 -11.68 14.26
CA ILE A 110 -8.13 -11.34 13.83
C ILE A 110 -7.06 -12.25 14.47
N ASN A 111 -7.33 -12.85 15.61
CA ASN A 111 -6.40 -13.74 16.32
C ASN A 111 -6.46 -15.20 15.83
N GLU A 112 -7.42 -15.53 14.99
CA GLU A 112 -7.65 -16.89 14.46
C GLU A 112 -7.04 -17.08 13.07
N VAL A 113 -6.42 -16.03 12.52
CA VAL A 113 -5.87 -16.02 11.15
C VAL A 113 -4.36 -15.86 11.15
N SER A 114 -3.70 -16.37 10.12
CA SER A 114 -2.26 -16.18 9.93
C SER A 114 -1.91 -14.73 9.59
N GLY A 115 -0.65 -14.33 9.86
CA GLY A 115 -0.18 -12.98 9.49
C GLY A 115 -0.32 -12.67 8.00
N GLY A 116 -0.13 -13.66 7.13
CA GLY A 116 -0.34 -13.50 5.68
C GLY A 116 -1.81 -13.30 5.30
N GLN A 117 -2.74 -14.05 5.93
CA GLN A 117 -4.18 -13.85 5.74
C GLN A 117 -4.61 -12.47 6.24
N LEU A 118 -4.12 -12.06 7.42
CA LEU A 118 -4.43 -10.75 7.99
C LEU A 118 -3.89 -9.62 7.09
N GLN A 119 -2.70 -9.77 6.52
CA GLN A 119 -2.16 -8.78 5.58
C GLN A 119 -2.98 -8.70 4.29
N ARG A 120 -3.41 -9.83 3.73
CA ARG A 120 -4.32 -9.85 2.57
C ARG A 120 -5.68 -9.22 2.92
N ALA A 121 -6.19 -9.40 4.13
CA ALA A 121 -7.38 -8.68 4.61
C ALA A 121 -7.15 -7.16 4.67
N CYS A 122 -5.98 -6.69 5.10
CA CYS A 122 -5.60 -5.27 5.03
C CYS A 122 -5.60 -4.73 3.59
N ILE A 123 -5.14 -5.53 2.63
CA ILE A 123 -5.22 -5.17 1.20
C ILE A 123 -6.69 -5.09 0.76
N CYS A 124 -7.55 -6.07 1.11
CA CYS A 124 -8.99 -6.02 0.82
C CYS A 124 -9.62 -4.74 1.38
N ARG A 125 -9.35 -4.42 2.67
CA ARG A 125 -9.84 -3.21 3.33
C ARG A 125 -9.40 -1.94 2.60
N SER A 126 -8.14 -1.88 2.16
CA SER A 126 -7.60 -0.72 1.45
C SER A 126 -8.20 -0.54 0.05
N MET A 127 -8.66 -1.63 -0.57
CA MET A 127 -9.19 -1.65 -1.94
C MET A 127 -10.72 -1.54 -2.03
N ILE A 128 -11.45 -1.64 -0.91
CA ILE A 128 -12.91 -1.75 -0.89
C ILE A 128 -13.65 -0.58 -1.56
N ASN A 129 -13.08 0.63 -1.49
CA ASN A 129 -13.63 1.85 -2.09
C ASN A 129 -13.06 2.17 -3.49
N HIS A 130 -12.35 1.23 -4.12
CA HIS A 130 -11.70 1.42 -5.43
C HIS A 130 -10.78 2.65 -5.46
N PRO A 131 -9.74 2.68 -4.63
CA PRO A 131 -8.84 3.83 -4.55
C PRO A 131 -8.07 4.02 -5.86
N LYS A 132 -7.77 5.29 -6.20
CA LYS A 132 -6.88 5.63 -7.31
C LYS A 132 -5.42 5.38 -6.98
N LEU A 133 -5.07 5.52 -5.71
CA LEU A 133 -3.71 5.38 -5.20
C LEU A 133 -3.71 4.59 -3.88
N LEU A 134 -2.88 3.56 -3.84
CA LEU A 134 -2.62 2.74 -2.67
C LEU A 134 -1.27 3.13 -2.08
N PHE A 135 -1.27 3.55 -0.83
CA PHE A 135 -0.08 3.79 -0.03
C PHE A 135 0.22 2.54 0.81
N ALA A 136 1.46 2.07 0.80
CA ALA A 136 1.88 0.89 1.54
C ALA A 136 3.15 1.17 2.32
N ASP A 137 3.05 1.18 3.64
CA ASP A 137 4.19 1.34 4.55
C ASP A 137 4.65 -0.04 5.02
N GLU A 138 5.80 -0.50 4.52
CA GLU A 138 6.40 -1.81 4.82
C GLU A 138 5.39 -2.98 4.69
N PRO A 139 4.73 -3.16 3.53
CA PRO A 139 3.59 -4.08 3.40
C PRO A 139 3.93 -5.55 3.67
N THR A 140 5.21 -5.89 3.74
CA THR A 140 5.70 -7.26 3.98
C THR A 140 6.59 -7.38 5.21
N GLY A 141 6.84 -6.29 5.93
CA GLY A 141 7.86 -6.21 6.98
C GLY A 141 7.62 -7.13 8.20
N ALA A 142 6.36 -7.55 8.44
CA ALA A 142 6.01 -8.46 9.53
C ALA A 142 5.77 -9.91 9.08
N LEU A 143 6.05 -10.25 7.80
CA LEU A 143 5.71 -11.53 7.20
C LEU A 143 6.95 -12.42 6.99
N ASN A 144 6.74 -13.74 7.03
CA ASN A 144 7.75 -14.68 6.54
C ASN A 144 7.91 -14.58 5.02
N ARG A 145 8.99 -15.17 4.50
CA ARG A 145 9.38 -15.07 3.08
C ARG A 145 8.29 -15.54 2.10
N ALA A 146 7.58 -16.63 2.43
CA ALA A 146 6.52 -17.16 1.57
C ALA A 146 5.34 -16.19 1.50
N SER A 147 4.81 -15.77 2.65
CA SER A 147 3.71 -14.79 2.73
C SER A 147 4.07 -13.43 2.12
N SER A 148 5.34 -12.98 2.26
CA SER A 148 5.83 -11.76 1.61
C SER A 148 5.74 -11.86 0.10
N THR A 149 6.14 -13.01 -0.47
CA THR A 149 6.06 -13.23 -1.93
C THR A 149 4.61 -13.24 -2.41
N GLU A 150 3.70 -13.88 -1.69
CA GLU A 150 2.27 -13.90 -2.02
C GLU A 150 1.68 -12.48 -2.00
N VAL A 151 1.92 -11.72 -0.93
CA VAL A 151 1.45 -10.34 -0.80
C VAL A 151 1.98 -9.46 -1.93
N MET A 152 3.27 -9.58 -2.27
CA MET A 152 3.86 -8.82 -3.37
C MET A 152 3.26 -9.19 -4.73
N ASN A 153 2.98 -10.47 -4.98
CA ASN A 153 2.32 -10.90 -6.21
C ASN A 153 0.93 -10.27 -6.33
N GLU A 154 0.17 -10.20 -5.23
CA GLU A 154 -1.13 -9.53 -5.22
C GLU A 154 -1.03 -8.03 -5.49
N LEU A 155 -0.04 -7.34 -4.89
CA LEU A 155 0.17 -5.91 -5.16
C LEU A 155 0.58 -5.65 -6.62
N VAL A 156 1.45 -6.50 -7.20
CA VAL A 156 1.79 -6.42 -8.63
C VAL A 156 0.53 -6.59 -9.48
N ARG A 157 -0.29 -7.61 -9.21
CA ARG A 157 -1.54 -7.85 -9.94
C ARG A 157 -2.50 -6.67 -9.86
N LEU A 158 -2.69 -6.08 -8.68
CA LEU A 158 -3.51 -4.88 -8.50
C LEU A 158 -2.96 -3.68 -9.30
N ASN A 159 -1.63 -3.56 -9.38
CA ASN A 159 -1.02 -2.50 -10.20
C ASN A 159 -1.21 -2.74 -11.70
N ASP A 160 -1.10 -3.98 -12.17
CA ASP A 160 -1.33 -4.34 -13.58
C ASP A 160 -2.80 -4.14 -13.98
N GLU A 161 -3.74 -4.27 -13.04
CA GLU A 161 -5.15 -3.94 -13.20
C GLU A 161 -5.44 -2.42 -13.15
N GLY A 162 -4.41 -1.58 -12.98
CA GLY A 162 -4.51 -0.12 -13.06
C GLY A 162 -4.45 0.63 -11.73
N THR A 163 -4.36 -0.05 -10.58
CA THR A 163 -4.20 0.63 -9.29
C THR A 163 -2.79 1.21 -9.18
N THR A 164 -2.65 2.51 -8.99
CA THR A 164 -1.35 3.11 -8.69
C THR A 164 -0.92 2.74 -7.27
N ILE A 165 0.33 2.32 -7.09
CA ILE A 165 0.86 1.94 -5.76
C ILE A 165 2.14 2.70 -5.47
N MET A 166 2.19 3.37 -4.31
CA MET A 166 3.39 3.94 -3.72
C MET A 166 3.70 3.21 -2.42
N MET A 167 4.87 2.60 -2.31
CA MET A 167 5.27 1.87 -1.13
C MET A 167 6.57 2.36 -0.53
N VAL A 168 6.70 2.19 0.78
CA VAL A 168 7.94 2.32 1.53
C VAL A 168 8.44 0.92 1.84
N THR A 169 9.69 0.66 1.62
CA THR A 169 10.33 -0.60 2.04
C THR A 169 11.84 -0.43 2.19
N HIS A 170 12.43 -1.25 3.07
CA HIS A 170 13.88 -1.42 3.17
C HIS A 170 14.35 -2.73 2.49
N ASP A 171 13.43 -3.51 1.92
CA ASP A 171 13.75 -4.77 1.24
C ASP A 171 13.94 -4.53 -0.26
N ALA A 172 15.17 -4.69 -0.74
CA ALA A 172 15.52 -4.53 -2.16
C ALA A 172 14.78 -5.53 -3.06
N LYS A 173 14.48 -6.74 -2.58
CA LYS A 173 13.70 -7.73 -3.31
C LYS A 173 12.27 -7.23 -3.55
N VAL A 174 11.64 -6.60 -2.56
CA VAL A 174 10.34 -5.97 -2.68
C VAL A 174 10.37 -4.78 -3.63
N ALA A 175 11.34 -3.89 -3.46
CA ALA A 175 11.50 -2.69 -4.29
C ALA A 175 11.82 -3.01 -5.75
N SER A 176 12.54 -4.10 -6.03
CA SER A 176 12.90 -4.51 -7.39
C SER A 176 11.69 -4.87 -8.27
N ARG A 177 10.53 -5.11 -7.66
CA ARG A 177 9.23 -5.33 -8.35
C ARG A 177 8.58 -4.02 -8.80
N CYS A 178 9.12 -2.86 -8.40
CA CYS A 178 8.59 -1.55 -8.76
C CYS A 178 9.25 -1.01 -10.03
N LYS A 179 8.47 -0.21 -10.81
CA LYS A 179 8.97 0.45 -12.03
C LYS A 179 9.93 1.60 -11.73
N ARG A 180 9.79 2.23 -10.54
CA ARG A 180 10.65 3.33 -10.09
C ARG A 180 10.97 3.15 -8.61
N VAL A 181 12.19 3.45 -8.22
CA VAL A 181 12.63 3.42 -6.83
C VAL A 181 13.33 4.73 -6.51
N PHE A 182 12.87 5.43 -5.48
CA PHE A 182 13.54 6.60 -4.92
C PHE A 182 14.34 6.20 -3.70
N TYR A 183 15.59 6.63 -3.64
CA TYR A 183 16.43 6.46 -2.46
C TYR A 183 16.47 7.72 -1.64
N ILE A 184 16.09 7.61 -0.35
CA ILE A 184 16.06 8.73 0.60
C ILE A 184 17.12 8.52 1.67
N LEU A 185 17.90 9.56 1.90
CA LEU A 185 18.87 9.65 2.98
C LEU A 185 18.74 11.02 3.64
N ASP A 186 18.64 11.04 4.97
CA ASP A 186 18.54 12.27 5.79
C ASP A 186 17.46 13.24 5.29
N GLY A 187 16.25 12.71 5.02
CA GLY A 187 15.10 13.48 4.55
C GLY A 187 15.20 14.02 3.12
N THR A 188 16.21 13.62 2.36
CA THR A 188 16.45 14.11 0.98
C THR A 188 16.48 12.95 0.00
N ILE A 189 15.83 13.12 -1.16
CA ILE A 189 15.95 12.16 -2.27
C ILE A 189 17.35 12.29 -2.86
N LYS A 190 18.14 11.21 -2.79
CA LYS A 190 19.52 11.16 -3.30
C LYS A 190 19.62 10.58 -4.70
N GLY A 191 18.64 9.77 -5.10
CA GLY A 191 18.64 9.17 -6.42
C GLY A 191 17.31 8.55 -6.79
N GLU A 192 17.17 8.28 -8.08
CA GLU A 192 16.04 7.58 -8.68
C GLU A 192 16.56 6.44 -9.55
N TYR A 193 16.04 5.25 -9.33
CA TYR A 193 16.25 4.09 -10.18
C TYR A 193 14.99 3.84 -11.01
N ILE A 194 15.14 3.75 -12.32
CA ILE A 194 14.08 3.38 -13.25
C ILE A 194 14.38 1.95 -13.72
N ALA A 195 13.50 1.02 -13.36
CA ALA A 195 13.65 -0.37 -13.76
C ALA A 195 13.56 -0.49 -15.29
N PRO A 196 14.49 -1.23 -15.93
CA PRO A 196 14.40 -1.46 -17.36
C PRO A 196 13.12 -2.20 -17.73
N VAL A 197 12.50 -1.80 -18.84
CA VAL A 197 11.35 -2.48 -19.43
C VAL A 197 11.88 -3.69 -20.20
N ASP A 198 12.15 -4.76 -19.48
CA ASP A 198 12.67 -6.02 -20.05
C ASP A 198 11.93 -7.17 -19.36
N GLU A 199 10.99 -7.75 -20.07
CA GLU A 199 10.15 -8.86 -19.57
C GLU A 199 10.95 -10.17 -19.42
N SER A 200 12.13 -10.28 -20.04
CA SER A 200 13.00 -11.46 -19.93
C SER A 200 13.78 -11.53 -18.63
N LEU A 201 13.84 -10.40 -17.88
CA LEU A 201 14.58 -10.35 -16.61
C LEU A 201 13.88 -11.16 -15.51
N SER A 202 14.60 -12.10 -14.93
CA SER A 202 14.14 -12.79 -13.72
C SER A 202 14.04 -11.83 -12.53
N ASP A 203 13.24 -12.20 -11.52
CA ASP A 203 13.17 -11.45 -10.26
C ASP A 203 14.54 -11.30 -9.60
N MET A 204 15.42 -12.32 -9.70
CA MET A 204 16.80 -12.27 -9.21
C MET A 204 17.66 -11.24 -9.95
N ASP A 205 17.49 -11.13 -11.28
CA ASP A 205 18.23 -10.15 -12.06
C ASP A 205 17.79 -8.73 -11.77
N ARG A 206 16.48 -8.51 -11.58
CA ARG A 206 15.91 -7.23 -11.18
C ARG A 206 16.44 -6.80 -9.80
N GLU A 207 16.43 -7.72 -8.83
CA GLU A 207 16.95 -7.48 -7.48
C GLU A 207 18.46 -7.17 -7.53
N ARG A 208 19.25 -7.94 -8.28
CA ARG A 208 20.70 -7.71 -8.42
C ARG A 208 21.03 -6.35 -9.03
N ARG A 209 20.29 -5.92 -10.06
CA ARG A 209 20.48 -4.60 -10.68
C ARG A 209 20.16 -3.47 -9.72
N LEU A 210 19.06 -3.59 -8.96
CA LEU A 210 18.71 -2.61 -7.95
C LEU A 210 19.76 -2.56 -6.83
N ASN A 211 20.21 -3.71 -6.32
CA ASN A 211 21.24 -3.78 -5.29
C ASN A 211 22.55 -3.11 -5.77
N ASN A 212 22.99 -3.38 -7.00
CA ASN A 212 24.17 -2.74 -7.55
C ASN A 212 24.03 -1.20 -7.59
N TRP A 213 22.87 -0.69 -7.96
CA TRP A 213 22.62 0.75 -7.95
C TRP A 213 22.58 1.32 -6.51
N LEU A 214 22.05 0.58 -5.54
CA LEU A 214 22.01 0.99 -4.13
C LEU A 214 23.42 1.08 -3.51
N LEU A 215 24.39 0.28 -3.96
CA LEU A 215 25.78 0.37 -3.48
C LEU A 215 26.41 1.74 -3.68
N ASP A 216 26.00 2.50 -4.71
CA ASP A 216 26.49 3.88 -4.96
C ASP A 216 26.11 4.84 -3.82
N PHE A 217 25.14 4.48 -2.98
CA PHE A 217 24.66 5.24 -1.82
C PHE A 217 25.11 4.66 -0.48
N GLY A 218 25.92 3.59 -0.49
CA GLY A 218 26.38 2.93 0.72
C GLY A 218 25.36 1.99 1.36
N TRP A 219 24.42 1.48 0.57
CA TRP A 219 23.42 0.51 1.00
C TRP A 219 24.04 -0.84 1.36
#